data_308077228876aef1814710f35c4a5e2c
#
_entry.id   308077228876aef1814710f35c4a5e2c
#
_cell.length_a   1.000
_cell.length_b   1.000
_cell.length_c   1.000
_cell.angle_alpha   90.00
_cell.angle_beta   90.00
_cell.angle_gamma   90.00
#
_symmetry.space_group_name_H-M   'P 1'
#
loop_
_entity.id
_entity.type
_entity.pdbx_description
1 polymer ?
#
loop_
_entity_poly.entity_id
_entity_poly.type
_entity_poly.pdbx_seq_one_letter_code
_entity_poly.pdbx_strand_id
1 'polypeptide(L)'
;MSEYLMDHESNTEPTEELLSDANTCFVCGPNNPDGLQLQFELVGDYCCASFTPQPHHCGFSGVTHGGIIFSVLDDVMANWLFLQGHRAVTAKCDLRYKSPLPTETKVEVKSWCVKRRGKMAVIGSEMRRSDNAILVAQCEATFMITSQ
;
A
#
# COMPACT_ATOMS: atom_id res chain seq x y z
N MET A 1 10.14 3.58 17.40
CA MET A 1 9.54 4.84 16.89
C MET A 1 10.58 5.90 16.65
N SER A 2 11.41 6.21 17.64
CA SER A 2 12.39 7.27 17.47
C SER A 2 13.42 6.98 16.38
N GLU A 3 13.86 5.74 16.24
CA GLU A 3 14.78 5.38 15.16
C GLU A 3 14.21 5.69 13.79
N TYR A 4 12.97 5.33 13.62
CA TYR A 4 12.28 5.55 12.37
C TYR A 4 12.13 7.05 12.08
N LEU A 5 11.78 7.83 13.07
CA LEU A 5 11.59 9.26 12.89
C LEU A 5 12.90 9.98 12.53
N MET A 6 14.01 9.50 13.07
CA MET A 6 15.30 10.10 12.77
C MET A 6 15.75 9.82 11.35
N ASP A 7 15.47 8.61 10.86
CA ASP A 7 15.77 8.27 9.48
C ASP A 7 14.92 9.08 8.51
N HIS A 8 13.74 9.44 8.95
CA HIS A 8 12.79 10.15 8.12
C HIS A 8 13.31 11.51 7.66
N GLU A 9 14.13 12.15 8.47
CA GLU A 9 14.62 13.49 8.14
C GLU A 9 15.49 13.53 6.89
N SER A 10 16.13 12.42 6.56
CA SER A 10 17.01 12.38 5.42
C SER A 10 16.29 12.05 4.12
N ASN A 11 15.00 11.76 4.22
CA ASN A 11 14.26 11.31 3.06
C ASN A 11 13.81 12.45 2.19
N THR A 12 13.72 12.14 0.91
CA THR A 12 13.29 13.09 -0.10
C THR A 12 12.17 12.47 -0.90
N GLU A 13 11.64 13.24 -1.82
CA GLU A 13 10.63 12.73 -2.73
C GLU A 13 11.29 11.75 -3.72
N PRO A 14 10.49 10.91 -4.36
CA PRO A 14 11.01 10.01 -5.39
C PRO A 14 11.69 10.77 -6.52
N THR A 15 12.77 10.20 -7.03
CA THR A 15 13.48 10.76 -8.18
C THR A 15 12.67 10.52 -9.45
N GLU A 16 13.01 11.22 -10.53
CA GLU A 16 12.37 10.99 -11.82
C GLU A 16 12.54 9.54 -12.27
N GLU A 17 13.72 8.98 -12.03
CA GLU A 17 13.99 7.59 -12.39
C GLU A 17 13.07 6.63 -11.62
N LEU A 18 12.91 6.85 -10.33
CA LEU A 18 12.05 6.01 -9.51
C LEU A 18 10.59 6.15 -9.93
N LEU A 19 10.14 7.37 -10.23
CA LEU A 19 8.78 7.59 -10.71
C LEU A 19 8.54 6.91 -12.05
N SER A 20 9.50 7.00 -12.96
CA SER A 20 9.41 6.37 -14.27
C SER A 20 9.29 4.86 -14.13
N ASP A 21 10.04 4.29 -13.19
CA ASP A 21 10.05 2.86 -12.95
C ASP A 21 8.70 2.35 -12.46
N ALA A 22 7.93 3.19 -11.79
CA ALA A 22 6.63 2.82 -11.22
C ALA A 22 5.44 3.25 -12.10
N ASN A 23 5.68 3.86 -13.25
CA ASN A 23 4.61 4.43 -14.08
C ASN A 23 3.56 3.43 -14.53
N THR A 24 3.92 2.17 -14.67
CA THR A 24 3.00 1.13 -15.13
C THR A 24 2.66 0.13 -14.04
N CYS A 25 2.89 0.46 -12.78
CA CYS A 25 2.51 -0.38 -11.66
C CYS A 25 1.02 -0.72 -11.76
N PHE A 26 0.69 -1.98 -11.52
CA PHE A 26 -0.70 -2.42 -11.61
C PHE A 26 -1.61 -1.65 -10.64
N VAL A 27 -1.12 -1.33 -9.47
CA VAL A 27 -1.95 -0.66 -8.45
C VAL A 27 -1.93 0.85 -8.59
N CYS A 28 -0.74 1.45 -8.70
CA CYS A 28 -0.61 2.91 -8.63
C CYS A 28 -0.03 3.56 -9.89
N GLY A 29 0.26 2.78 -10.93
CA GLY A 29 0.87 3.35 -12.13
C GLY A 29 -0.13 4.16 -12.95
N PRO A 30 0.10 5.48 -13.11
CA PRO A 30 -0.83 6.31 -13.86
C PRO A 30 -0.90 5.96 -15.34
N ASN A 31 0.13 5.28 -15.86
CA ASN A 31 0.20 4.93 -17.28
C ASN A 31 -0.23 3.50 -17.56
N ASN A 32 -0.76 2.78 -16.58
CA ASN A 32 -1.28 1.43 -16.79
C ASN A 32 -2.81 1.51 -16.94
N PRO A 33 -3.34 1.40 -18.17
CA PRO A 33 -4.79 1.54 -18.39
C PRO A 33 -5.61 0.42 -17.78
N ASP A 34 -4.98 -0.73 -17.49
CA ASP A 34 -5.67 -1.88 -16.89
C ASP A 34 -5.46 -1.94 -15.37
N GLY A 35 -4.74 -0.98 -14.82
CA GLY A 35 -4.44 -0.95 -13.40
C GLY A 35 -5.51 -0.28 -12.57
N LEU A 36 -5.30 -0.30 -11.27
CA LEU A 36 -6.24 0.31 -10.33
C LEU A 36 -6.07 1.82 -10.23
N GLN A 37 -4.92 2.33 -10.59
CA GLN A 37 -4.58 3.76 -10.65
C GLN A 37 -4.85 4.50 -9.35
N LEU A 38 -4.50 3.87 -8.24
CA LEU A 38 -4.64 4.49 -6.93
C LEU A 38 -3.59 5.57 -6.75
N GLN A 39 -3.95 6.60 -6.00
CA GLN A 39 -3.03 7.68 -5.66
C GLN A 39 -2.81 7.64 -4.16
N PHE A 40 -1.54 7.45 -3.78
CA PHE A 40 -1.17 7.40 -2.38
C PHE A 40 -0.56 8.72 -1.94
N GLU A 41 -0.77 9.07 -0.67
CA GLU A 41 -0.15 10.26 -0.11
C GLU A 41 0.30 10.00 1.31
N LEU A 42 1.35 10.72 1.71
CA LEU A 42 1.82 10.66 3.09
C LEU A 42 1.05 11.69 3.91
N VAL A 43 0.47 11.24 5.01
CA VAL A 43 -0.28 12.08 5.94
C VAL A 43 0.30 11.81 7.33
N GLY A 44 1.16 12.69 7.81
CA GLY A 44 1.89 12.44 9.04
C GLY A 44 2.77 11.21 8.89
N ASP A 45 2.61 10.26 9.79
CA ASP A 45 3.37 9.01 9.78
C ASP A 45 2.71 7.91 8.97
N TYR A 46 1.64 8.23 8.25
CA TYR A 46 0.87 7.25 7.51
C TYR A 46 0.94 7.49 6.01
N CYS A 47 0.83 6.40 5.26
CA CYS A 47 0.59 6.47 3.83
C CYS A 47 -0.85 6.04 3.61
N CYS A 48 -1.62 6.82 2.87
CA CYS A 48 -3.07 6.64 2.77
C CYS A 48 -3.57 6.69 1.34
N ALA A 49 -4.69 6.01 1.11
CA ALA A 49 -5.43 6.09 -0.15
C ALA A 49 -6.85 5.60 0.05
N SER A 50 -7.72 5.93 -0.92
CA SER A 50 -9.06 5.39 -1.01
C SER A 50 -9.13 4.48 -2.22
N PHE A 51 -9.99 3.48 -2.17
CA PHE A 51 -10.19 2.55 -3.27
C PHE A 51 -11.64 2.09 -3.30
N THR A 52 -12.21 2.00 -4.50
CA THR A 52 -13.55 1.42 -4.68
C THR A 52 -13.42 0.30 -5.69
N PRO A 53 -13.51 -0.96 -5.25
CA PRO A 53 -13.41 -2.08 -6.18
C PRO A 53 -14.58 -2.05 -7.16
N GLN A 54 -14.27 -2.29 -8.42
CA GLN A 54 -15.27 -2.30 -9.49
C GLN A 54 -15.83 -3.71 -9.66
N PRO A 55 -16.95 -3.87 -10.38
CA PRO A 55 -17.55 -5.20 -10.56
C PRO A 55 -16.59 -6.25 -11.11
N HIS A 56 -15.65 -5.86 -11.99
CA HIS A 56 -14.70 -6.81 -12.57
C HIS A 56 -13.54 -7.15 -11.65
N HIS A 57 -13.47 -6.54 -10.48
CA HIS A 57 -12.47 -6.89 -9.46
C HIS A 57 -12.96 -8.02 -8.56
N CYS A 58 -13.95 -8.76 -8.97
CA CYS A 58 -14.57 -9.80 -8.15
C CYS A 58 -13.81 -11.12 -8.20
N GLY A 59 -13.96 -11.89 -7.11
CA GLY A 59 -13.70 -13.32 -7.09
C GLY A 59 -15.03 -14.01 -7.32
N PHE A 60 -15.75 -14.34 -6.24
CA PHE A 60 -17.14 -14.74 -6.40
C PHE A 60 -17.97 -13.51 -6.78
N SER A 61 -19.10 -13.75 -7.47
CA SER A 61 -19.93 -12.65 -7.94
C SER A 61 -20.29 -11.69 -6.81
N GLY A 62 -20.02 -10.40 -7.06
CA GLY A 62 -20.35 -9.34 -6.10
C GLY A 62 -19.40 -9.20 -4.93
N VAL A 63 -18.34 -10.01 -4.85
CA VAL A 63 -17.38 -9.97 -3.74
C VAL A 63 -15.99 -9.70 -4.30
N THR A 64 -15.30 -8.72 -3.75
CA THR A 64 -13.96 -8.35 -4.21
C THR A 64 -12.99 -9.51 -4.04
N HIS A 65 -12.20 -9.77 -5.08
CA HIS A 65 -11.21 -10.84 -5.07
C HIS A 65 -10.15 -10.56 -3.98
N GLY A 66 -9.80 -11.59 -3.20
CA GLY A 66 -8.79 -11.46 -2.15
C GLY A 66 -7.44 -10.98 -2.67
N GLY A 67 -7.07 -11.38 -3.89
CA GLY A 67 -5.84 -10.91 -4.50
C GLY A 67 -5.85 -9.42 -4.81
N ILE A 68 -7.01 -8.85 -5.13
CA ILE A 68 -7.13 -7.40 -5.34
C ILE A 68 -6.94 -6.69 -4.00
N ILE A 69 -7.57 -7.19 -2.94
CA ILE A 69 -7.40 -6.63 -1.59
C ILE A 69 -5.93 -6.66 -1.20
N PHE A 70 -5.26 -7.78 -1.42
CA PHE A 70 -3.84 -7.88 -1.08
C PHE A 70 -2.99 -6.94 -1.92
N SER A 71 -3.28 -6.81 -3.22
CA SER A 71 -2.52 -5.90 -4.09
C SER A 71 -2.56 -4.47 -3.56
N VAL A 72 -3.73 -4.03 -3.10
CA VAL A 72 -3.88 -2.68 -2.56
C VAL A 72 -3.12 -2.52 -1.25
N LEU A 73 -3.21 -3.51 -0.36
CA LEU A 73 -2.49 -3.47 0.90
C LEU A 73 -0.97 -3.52 0.69
N ASP A 74 -0.51 -4.38 -0.21
CA ASP A 74 0.91 -4.47 -0.53
C ASP A 74 1.44 -3.13 -1.03
N ASP A 75 0.68 -2.47 -1.90
CA ASP A 75 1.13 -1.23 -2.51
C ASP A 75 1.07 -0.04 -1.55
N VAL A 76 0.08 0.01 -0.66
CA VAL A 76 0.04 1.09 0.33
C VAL A 76 1.25 0.97 1.28
N MET A 77 1.69 -0.24 1.56
CA MET A 77 2.89 -0.44 2.37
C MET A 77 4.15 -0.08 1.60
N ALA A 78 4.25 -0.51 0.35
CA ALA A 78 5.41 -0.18 -0.49
C ALA A 78 5.52 1.32 -0.69
N ASN A 79 4.40 2.01 -0.84
CA ASN A 79 4.40 3.45 -1.05
C ASN A 79 4.79 4.25 0.19
N TRP A 80 4.67 3.67 1.38
CA TRP A 80 5.21 4.30 2.56
C TRP A 80 6.72 4.56 2.39
N LEU A 81 7.41 3.62 1.72
CA LEU A 81 8.83 3.77 1.41
C LEU A 81 9.06 4.54 0.11
N PHE A 82 8.28 4.25 -0.92
CA PHE A 82 8.44 4.84 -2.24
C PHE A 82 8.30 6.36 -2.22
N LEU A 83 7.29 6.86 -1.50
CA LEU A 83 7.03 8.30 -1.46
C LEU A 83 8.12 9.04 -0.68
N GLN A 84 8.97 8.33 0.03
CA GLN A 84 10.12 8.89 0.72
C GLN A 84 11.41 8.67 -0.06
N GLY A 85 11.30 8.22 -1.32
CA GLY A 85 12.45 8.09 -2.21
C GLY A 85 13.14 6.74 -2.18
N HIS A 86 12.53 5.73 -1.59
CA HIS A 86 13.15 4.41 -1.50
C HIS A 86 12.51 3.42 -2.47
N ARG A 87 13.34 2.67 -3.15
CA ARG A 87 12.89 1.53 -3.93
C ARG A 87 13.00 0.30 -3.04
N ALA A 88 11.93 -0.46 -2.92
CA ALA A 88 11.91 -1.62 -2.05
C ALA A 88 11.06 -2.72 -2.66
N VAL A 89 11.38 -3.96 -2.29
CA VAL A 89 10.61 -5.12 -2.73
C VAL A 89 10.05 -5.85 -1.51
N THR A 90 8.87 -6.42 -1.68
CA THR A 90 8.22 -7.20 -0.64
C THR A 90 8.93 -8.53 -0.47
N ALA A 91 9.38 -8.81 0.74
CA ALA A 91 10.10 -10.06 1.02
C ALA A 91 9.23 -11.07 1.76
N LYS A 92 8.28 -10.61 2.56
CA LYS A 92 7.47 -11.48 3.40
C LYS A 92 6.21 -10.74 3.82
N CYS A 93 5.07 -11.45 3.89
CA CYS A 93 3.79 -10.87 4.28
C CYS A 93 3.06 -11.76 5.26
N ASP A 94 2.39 -11.13 6.22
CA ASP A 94 1.43 -11.79 7.10
C ASP A 94 0.10 -11.09 6.89
N LEU A 95 -0.78 -11.72 6.12
CA LEU A 95 -2.04 -11.13 5.67
C LEU A 95 -3.22 -11.81 6.37
N ARG A 96 -4.15 -10.99 6.86
CA ARG A 96 -5.36 -11.47 7.52
C ARG A 96 -6.59 -10.87 6.89
N TYR A 97 -7.48 -11.70 6.38
CA TYR A 97 -8.79 -11.26 5.87
C TYR A 97 -9.78 -11.35 7.02
N LYS A 98 -10.46 -10.24 7.31
CA LYS A 98 -11.38 -10.15 8.46
C LYS A 98 -12.83 -10.13 8.06
N SER A 99 -13.16 -9.52 6.92
CA SER A 99 -14.54 -9.38 6.44
C SER A 99 -14.55 -9.39 4.92
N PRO A 100 -15.54 -10.01 4.29
CA PRO A 100 -15.67 -9.89 2.84
C PRO A 100 -15.97 -8.45 2.46
N LEU A 101 -15.51 -8.06 1.29
CA LEU A 101 -15.73 -6.71 0.77
C LEU A 101 -16.59 -6.80 -0.49
N PRO A 102 -17.85 -6.36 -0.42
CA PRO A 102 -18.65 -6.30 -1.65
C PRO A 102 -18.00 -5.36 -2.65
N THR A 103 -18.11 -5.69 -3.94
CA THR A 103 -17.65 -4.75 -4.96
C THR A 103 -18.48 -3.47 -4.87
N GLU A 104 -17.92 -2.38 -5.39
CA GLU A 104 -18.55 -1.06 -5.38
C GLU A 104 -18.69 -0.47 -3.98
N THR A 105 -17.96 -1.00 -3.01
CA THR A 105 -17.92 -0.48 -1.65
C THR A 105 -16.58 0.19 -1.42
N LYS A 106 -16.60 1.50 -1.13
CA LYS A 106 -15.37 2.26 -0.92
C LYS A 106 -14.66 1.86 0.36
N VAL A 107 -13.35 1.77 0.31
CA VAL A 107 -12.50 1.51 1.47
C VAL A 107 -11.44 2.59 1.60
N GLU A 108 -10.97 2.76 2.84
CA GLU A 108 -9.79 3.57 3.14
C GLU A 108 -8.66 2.61 3.52
N VAL A 109 -7.48 2.87 2.98
CA VAL A 109 -6.31 2.06 3.32
C VAL A 109 -5.23 2.95 3.87
N LYS A 110 -4.46 2.41 4.82
CA LYS A 110 -3.33 3.15 5.36
C LYS A 110 -2.23 2.20 5.79
N SER A 111 -1.01 2.70 5.79
CA SER A 111 0.16 1.96 6.24
C SER A 111 1.03 2.83 7.12
N TRP A 112 1.89 2.18 7.88
CA TRP A 112 2.78 2.83 8.84
C TRP A 112 4.01 1.96 9.05
N CYS A 113 5.09 2.57 9.49
CA CYS A 113 6.32 1.83 9.77
C CYS A 113 6.25 1.24 11.17
N VAL A 114 6.42 -0.06 11.27
CA VAL A 114 6.48 -0.77 12.54
C VAL A 114 7.92 -0.76 13.06
N LYS A 115 8.88 -0.99 12.15
CA LYS A 115 10.28 -1.09 12.54
C LYS A 115 11.15 -0.92 11.30
N ARG A 116 12.32 -0.32 11.48
CA ARG A 116 13.28 -0.22 10.39
C ARG A 116 14.67 -0.46 10.90
N ARG A 117 15.46 -1.26 10.16
CA ARG A 117 16.87 -1.53 10.44
C ARG A 117 17.63 -1.58 9.14
N GLY A 118 18.47 -0.60 8.89
CA GLY A 118 19.24 -0.55 7.66
C GLY A 118 18.35 -0.62 6.45
N LYS A 119 18.51 -1.65 5.65
CA LYS A 119 17.72 -1.82 4.42
C LYS A 119 16.45 -2.64 4.63
N MET A 120 16.17 -3.08 5.84
CA MET A 120 14.97 -3.85 6.14
C MET A 120 13.95 -2.94 6.81
N ALA A 121 12.70 -3.01 6.35
CA ALA A 121 11.61 -2.27 6.98
C ALA A 121 10.40 -3.19 7.15
N VAL A 122 9.77 -3.11 8.32
CA VAL A 122 8.53 -3.82 8.60
C VAL A 122 7.43 -2.77 8.61
N ILE A 123 6.47 -2.94 7.70
CA ILE A 123 5.38 -1.98 7.49
C ILE A 123 4.07 -2.67 7.78
N GLY A 124 3.21 -1.99 8.54
CA GLY A 124 1.86 -2.47 8.82
C GLY A 124 0.85 -1.79 7.92
N SER A 125 -0.30 -2.39 7.75
CA SER A 125 -1.36 -1.81 6.93
C SER A 125 -2.72 -2.34 7.33
N GLU A 126 -3.76 -1.56 6.99
CA GLU A 126 -5.13 -2.00 7.19
C GLU A 126 -6.04 -1.40 6.11
N MET A 127 -7.14 -2.10 5.87
CA MET A 127 -8.18 -1.66 4.94
C MET A 127 -9.51 -1.68 5.69
N ARG A 128 -10.21 -0.55 5.71
CA ARG A 128 -11.51 -0.42 6.37
C ARG A 128 -12.54 0.15 5.42
N ARG A 129 -13.78 -0.31 5.57
CA ARG A 129 -14.88 0.27 4.80
C ARG A 129 -15.06 1.73 5.20
N SER A 130 -15.33 2.58 4.20
CA SER A 130 -15.56 4.00 4.48
C SER A 130 -16.90 4.25 5.15
N ASP A 131 -17.90 3.39 4.88
CA ASP A 131 -19.26 3.61 5.36
C ASP A 131 -19.47 3.25 6.84
N ASN A 132 -18.77 2.23 7.35
CA ASN A 132 -19.01 1.76 8.72
C ASN A 132 -17.73 1.47 9.50
N ALA A 133 -16.56 1.74 8.90
CA ALA A 133 -15.24 1.53 9.50
C ALA A 133 -14.92 0.07 9.85
N ILE A 134 -15.67 -0.89 9.32
CA ILE A 134 -15.38 -2.31 9.56
C ILE A 134 -14.06 -2.67 8.91
N LEU A 135 -13.23 -3.39 9.66
CA LEU A 135 -11.93 -3.86 9.17
C LEU A 135 -12.13 -4.97 8.14
N VAL A 136 -11.66 -4.74 6.93
CA VAL A 136 -11.74 -5.72 5.85
C VAL A 136 -10.56 -6.67 5.89
N ALA A 137 -9.36 -6.12 6.03
CA ALA A 137 -8.13 -6.91 6.03
C ALA A 137 -7.01 -6.08 6.66
N GLN A 138 -5.99 -6.79 7.10
CA GLN A 138 -4.78 -6.15 7.63
C GLN A 138 -3.57 -6.98 7.22
N CYS A 139 -2.42 -6.33 7.12
CA CYS A 139 -1.21 -7.00 6.68
C CYS A 139 0.00 -6.36 7.34
N GLU A 140 0.95 -7.18 7.72
CA GLU A 140 2.26 -6.70 8.13
C GLU A 140 3.27 -7.37 7.22
N ALA A 141 4.14 -6.59 6.61
CA ALA A 141 5.08 -7.11 5.63
C ALA A 141 6.49 -6.60 5.89
N THR A 142 7.46 -7.41 5.51
CA THR A 142 8.86 -7.04 5.54
C THR A 142 9.29 -6.66 4.14
N PHE A 143 9.91 -5.49 4.02
CA PHE A 143 10.41 -4.96 2.76
C PHE A 143 11.93 -4.86 2.81
N MET A 144 12.55 -5.10 1.66
CA MET A 144 14.00 -4.89 1.51
C MET A 144 14.22 -3.71 0.58
N ILE A 145 14.89 -2.70 1.09
CA ILE A 145 15.20 -1.51 0.30
C ILE A 145 16.36 -1.85 -0.61
N THR A 146 16.16 -1.67 -1.92
CA THR A 146 17.16 -2.07 -2.92
C THR A 146 17.95 -0.86 -3.44
N SER A 147 17.36 0.34 -3.39
CA SER A 147 18.04 1.56 -3.81
C SER A 147 17.31 2.76 -3.26
N GLN A 148 17.91 3.91 -3.43
CA GLN A 148 17.36 5.18 -2.96
C GLN A 148 17.23 6.16 -4.08
#